data_77b87fb6756cfe76db7f3af6d0ed9f13
#
_entry.id   77b87fb6756cfe76db7f3af6d0ed9f13
#
_cell.length_a   1.000
_cell.length_b   1.000
_cell.length_c   1.000
_cell.angle_alpha   90.00
_cell.angle_beta   90.00
_cell.angle_gamma   90.00
#
_symmetry.space_group_name_H-M   'P 1'
#
loop_
_entity.id
_entity.type
_entity.pdbx_description
1 polymer ?
#
loop_
_entity_poly.entity_id
_entity_poly.type
_entity_poly.pdbx_seq_one_letter_code
_entity_poly.pdbx_strand_id
1 'polypeptide(L)'
;MPASRLFTRDFTLMTVGQIISLFGNAILRFALSLHVLALTGSAAVFGGILALSMVPTALLSPLGGILADRMPRARIMVILDFSTCACILVFDALFARSGNLAAVTLFMVLLSLIQAVYQPSVQASVPTLVAEERLTAANGVVLQVQALTGLLGPVLGGI
;
A
#
# COMPACT_ATOMS: atom_id res chain seq x y z
N MET A 1 0.49 -37.40 -8.29
CA MET A 1 1.36 -36.22 -8.09
C MET A 1 1.00 -35.61 -6.75
N PRO A 2 1.94 -35.28 -5.84
CA PRO A 2 1.58 -34.62 -4.60
C PRO A 2 0.93 -33.29 -4.95
N ALA A 3 -0.24 -33.02 -4.35
CA ALA A 3 -0.95 -31.75 -4.55
C ALA A 3 -0.02 -30.59 -4.21
N SER A 4 0.29 -29.74 -5.18
CA SER A 4 1.12 -28.55 -4.98
C SER A 4 0.51 -27.69 -3.88
N ARG A 5 1.27 -27.37 -2.84
CA ARG A 5 0.77 -26.56 -1.72
C ARG A 5 0.62 -25.11 -2.18
N LEU A 6 -0.55 -24.50 -1.93
CA LEU A 6 -0.76 -23.09 -2.20
C LEU A 6 0.16 -22.21 -1.32
N PHE A 7 0.19 -22.51 -0.02
CA PHE A 7 1.01 -21.79 0.95
C PHE A 7 2.42 -22.39 1.01
N THR A 8 3.25 -22.01 0.03
CA THR A 8 4.70 -22.19 0.09
C THR A 8 5.28 -21.20 1.10
N ARG A 9 6.50 -21.43 1.59
CA ARG A 9 7.17 -20.49 2.51
C ARG A 9 7.24 -19.09 1.90
N ASP A 10 7.64 -18.97 0.64
CA ASP A 10 7.87 -17.69 -0.01
C ASP A 10 6.54 -16.97 -0.30
N PHE A 11 5.51 -17.69 -0.74
CA PHE A 11 4.18 -17.11 -0.92
C PHE A 11 3.57 -16.65 0.40
N THR A 12 3.76 -17.41 1.48
CA THR A 12 3.28 -17.03 2.82
C THR A 12 3.99 -15.78 3.33
N LEU A 13 5.31 -15.70 3.21
CA LEU A 13 6.09 -14.52 3.61
C LEU A 13 5.69 -13.28 2.81
N MET A 14 5.51 -13.41 1.49
CA MET A 14 5.02 -12.33 0.64
C MET A 14 3.63 -11.86 1.09
N THR A 15 2.70 -12.79 1.32
CA THR A 15 1.32 -12.46 1.74
C THR A 15 1.28 -11.78 3.11
N VAL A 16 2.06 -12.26 4.08
CA VAL A 16 2.17 -11.63 5.41
C VAL A 16 2.75 -10.22 5.29
N GLY A 17 3.82 -10.04 4.52
CA GLY A 17 4.39 -8.71 4.24
C GLY A 17 3.36 -7.79 3.60
N GLN A 18 2.62 -8.27 2.62
CA GLN A 18 1.53 -7.51 1.97
C GLN A 18 0.44 -7.10 2.97
N ILE A 19 0.02 -7.98 3.86
CA ILE A 19 -0.98 -7.67 4.89
C ILE A 19 -0.47 -6.52 5.76
N ILE A 20 0.74 -6.63 6.30
CA ILE A 20 1.31 -5.61 7.18
C ILE A 20 1.41 -4.26 6.45
N SER A 21 1.97 -4.24 5.24
CA SER A 21 2.15 -3.01 4.46
C SER A 21 0.83 -2.36 4.08
N LEU A 22 -0.14 -3.13 3.58
CA LEU A 22 -1.42 -2.58 3.15
C LEU A 22 -2.26 -2.05 4.32
N PHE A 23 -2.35 -2.82 5.42
CA PHE A 23 -3.08 -2.37 6.60
C PHE A 23 -2.43 -1.13 7.22
N GLY A 24 -1.11 -1.13 7.40
CA GLY A 24 -0.38 0.02 7.90
C GLY A 24 -0.64 1.28 7.06
N ASN A 25 -0.54 1.16 5.73
CA ASN A 25 -0.81 2.28 4.82
C ASN A 25 -2.29 2.73 4.86
N ALA A 26 -3.25 1.80 4.91
CA ALA A 26 -4.67 2.14 4.95
C ALA A 26 -5.05 2.88 6.24
N ILE A 27 -4.59 2.38 7.39
CA ILE A 27 -4.77 3.00 8.70
C ILE A 27 -4.17 4.41 8.70
N LEU A 28 -2.91 4.54 8.28
CA LEU A 28 -2.20 5.81 8.26
C LEU A 28 -2.89 6.85 7.36
N ARG A 29 -3.27 6.46 6.14
CA ARG A 29 -3.98 7.34 5.21
C ARG A 29 -5.29 7.84 5.78
N PHE A 30 -6.06 6.96 6.40
CA PHE A 30 -7.34 7.33 6.98
C PHE A 30 -7.16 8.24 8.19
N ALA A 31 -6.23 7.91 9.09
CA ALA A 31 -5.90 8.75 10.25
C ALA A 31 -5.43 10.16 9.84
N LEU A 32 -4.55 10.25 8.82
CA LEU A 32 -4.12 11.55 8.28
C LEU A 32 -5.27 12.32 7.64
N SER A 33 -6.17 11.64 6.96
CA SER A 33 -7.37 12.27 6.37
C SER A 33 -8.29 12.83 7.46
N LEU A 34 -8.50 12.10 8.55
CA LEU A 34 -9.25 12.59 9.71
C LEU A 34 -8.54 13.76 10.41
N HIS A 35 -7.21 13.71 10.49
CA HIS A 35 -6.42 14.83 11.02
C HIS A 35 -6.62 16.11 10.18
N VAL A 36 -6.63 15.99 8.86
CA VAL A 36 -6.97 17.10 7.96
C VAL A 36 -8.36 17.64 8.23
N LEU A 37 -9.36 16.76 8.40
CA LEU A 37 -10.72 17.16 8.72
C LEU A 37 -10.78 17.89 10.07
N ALA A 38 -10.07 17.42 11.08
CA ALA A 38 -10.00 18.06 12.39
C ALA A 38 -9.34 19.45 12.34
N LEU A 39 -8.29 19.63 11.52
CA LEU A 39 -7.58 20.90 11.35
C LEU A 39 -8.42 21.93 10.57
N THR A 40 -9.17 21.50 9.56
CA THR A 40 -9.83 22.41 8.62
C THR A 40 -11.33 22.59 8.86
N GLY A 41 -11.96 21.65 9.55
CA GLY A 41 -13.43 21.58 9.70
C GLY A 41 -14.17 21.36 8.38
N SER A 42 -13.47 21.05 7.28
CA SER A 42 -14.04 21.02 5.93
C SER A 42 -14.01 19.61 5.33
N ALA A 43 -15.19 19.02 5.16
CA ALA A 43 -15.34 17.74 4.43
C ALA A 43 -14.88 17.84 2.96
N ALA A 44 -15.02 19.02 2.33
CA ALA A 44 -14.54 19.22 0.96
C ALA A 44 -13.01 19.17 0.88
N VAL A 45 -12.28 19.78 1.83
CA VAL A 45 -10.81 19.70 1.90
C VAL A 45 -10.37 18.27 2.19
N PHE A 46 -11.01 17.59 3.15
CA PHE A 46 -10.78 16.17 3.44
C PHE A 46 -10.90 15.31 2.17
N GLY A 47 -12.05 15.38 1.48
CA GLY A 47 -12.31 14.60 0.26
C GLY A 47 -11.36 14.98 -0.89
N GLY A 48 -11.02 16.25 -1.04
CA GLY A 48 -10.10 16.75 -2.05
C GLY A 48 -8.68 16.22 -1.88
N ILE A 49 -8.13 16.23 -0.65
CA ILE A 49 -6.81 15.68 -0.35
C ILE A 49 -6.80 14.16 -0.54
N LEU A 50 -7.85 13.48 -0.09
CA LEU A 50 -7.97 12.03 -0.29
C LEU A 50 -7.99 11.67 -1.78
N ALA A 51 -8.80 12.36 -2.58
CA ALA A 51 -8.86 12.18 -4.03
C ALA A 51 -7.51 12.49 -4.70
N LEU A 52 -6.89 13.62 -4.36
CA LEU A 52 -5.59 14.01 -4.89
C LEU A 52 -4.51 12.96 -4.58
N SER A 53 -4.53 12.40 -3.38
CA SER A 53 -3.58 11.36 -2.99
C SER A 53 -3.74 10.04 -3.74
N MET A 54 -4.87 9.79 -4.41
CA MET A 54 -5.09 8.58 -5.22
C MET A 54 -4.61 8.74 -6.66
N VAL A 55 -4.49 9.98 -7.16
CA VAL A 55 -4.11 10.26 -8.55
C VAL A 55 -2.77 9.63 -8.94
N PRO A 56 -1.69 9.73 -8.14
CA PRO A 56 -0.41 9.11 -8.50
C PRO A 56 -0.51 7.59 -8.68
N THR A 57 -1.25 6.90 -7.81
CA THR A 57 -1.44 5.46 -7.95
C THR A 57 -2.15 5.11 -9.26
N ALA A 58 -3.21 5.83 -9.60
CA ALA A 58 -3.97 5.58 -10.83
C ALA A 58 -3.13 5.82 -12.10
N LEU A 59 -2.34 6.91 -12.12
CA LEU A 59 -1.55 7.29 -13.29
C LEU A 59 -0.26 6.49 -13.44
N LEU A 60 0.40 6.13 -12.33
CA LEU A 60 1.73 5.53 -12.35
C LEU A 60 1.73 4.00 -12.17
N SER A 61 0.59 3.39 -11.85
CA SER A 61 0.47 1.93 -11.75
C SER A 61 0.97 1.17 -12.99
N PRO A 62 0.72 1.61 -14.25
CA PRO A 62 1.29 0.95 -15.43
C PRO A 62 2.82 1.02 -15.47
N LEU A 63 3.41 2.12 -15.02
CA LEU A 63 4.89 2.27 -14.94
C LEU A 63 5.47 1.37 -13.84
N GLY A 64 4.74 1.19 -12.75
CA GLY A 64 5.09 0.24 -11.69
C GLY A 64 5.18 -1.20 -12.20
N GLY A 65 4.30 -1.60 -13.12
CA GLY A 65 4.35 -2.88 -13.82
C GLY A 65 5.64 -3.05 -14.62
N ILE A 66 6.02 -2.05 -15.42
CA ILE A 66 7.27 -2.07 -16.20
C ILE A 66 8.51 -2.21 -15.30
N LEU A 67 8.51 -1.52 -14.15
CA LEU A 67 9.60 -1.61 -13.19
C LEU A 67 9.67 -3.00 -12.54
N ALA A 68 8.50 -3.58 -12.19
CA ALA A 68 8.39 -4.92 -11.63
C ALA A 68 8.90 -6.03 -12.57
N ASP A 69 8.87 -5.78 -13.87
CA ASP A 69 9.39 -6.72 -14.88
C ASP A 69 10.92 -6.63 -15.03
N ARG A 70 11.53 -5.50 -14.68
CA ARG A 70 12.96 -5.25 -14.86
C ARG A 70 13.84 -5.56 -13.65
N MET A 71 13.26 -5.67 -12.47
CA MET A 71 13.98 -5.85 -11.21
C MET A 71 13.46 -7.06 -10.42
N PRO A 72 14.28 -7.66 -9.55
CA PRO A 72 13.80 -8.70 -8.62
C PRO A 72 12.66 -8.15 -7.75
N ARG A 73 11.46 -8.67 -7.94
CA ARG A 73 10.20 -8.17 -7.34
C ARG A 73 10.25 -8.10 -5.81
N ALA A 74 10.83 -9.14 -5.18
CA ALA A 74 11.02 -9.15 -3.72
C ALA A 74 11.90 -7.99 -3.24
N ARG A 75 12.94 -7.62 -4.02
CA ARG A 75 13.81 -6.48 -3.69
C ARG A 75 13.05 -5.15 -3.81
N ILE A 76 12.21 -5.00 -4.83
CA ILE A 76 11.35 -3.81 -4.98
C ILE A 76 10.45 -3.66 -3.75
N MET A 77 9.75 -4.73 -3.34
CA MET A 77 8.85 -4.71 -2.19
C MET A 77 9.57 -4.29 -0.90
N VAL A 78 10.73 -4.90 -0.63
CA VAL A 78 11.55 -4.58 0.55
C VAL A 78 12.01 -3.11 0.54
N ILE A 79 12.50 -2.61 -0.61
CA ILE A 79 12.91 -1.21 -0.73
C ILE A 79 11.73 -0.26 -0.49
N LEU A 80 10.57 -0.57 -1.05
CA LEU A 80 9.38 0.26 -0.89
C LEU A 80 8.86 0.25 0.55
N ASP A 81 8.89 -0.88 1.24
CA ASP A 81 8.52 -0.98 2.66
C ASP A 81 9.47 -0.15 3.55
N PHE A 82 10.78 -0.26 3.33
CA PHE A 82 11.76 0.59 4.03
C PHE A 82 11.60 2.08 3.68
N SER A 83 11.31 2.41 2.42
CA SER A 83 11.03 3.79 2.01
C SER A 83 9.78 4.33 2.69
N THR A 84 8.72 3.54 2.80
CA THR A 84 7.51 3.89 3.55
C THR A 84 7.83 4.17 5.01
N CYS A 85 8.58 3.28 5.65
CA CYS A 85 9.00 3.45 7.05
C CYS A 85 9.82 4.75 7.24
N ALA A 86 10.80 4.98 6.38
CA ALA A 86 11.62 6.21 6.43
C ALA A 86 10.76 7.46 6.22
N CYS A 87 9.85 7.46 5.26
CA CYS A 87 8.93 8.57 5.03
C CYS A 87 8.05 8.86 6.25
N ILE A 88 7.54 7.81 6.92
CA ILE A 88 6.73 7.96 8.15
C ILE A 88 7.55 8.60 9.25
N LEU A 89 8.76 8.11 9.51
CA LEU A 89 9.65 8.63 10.55
C LEU A 89 10.03 10.09 10.29
N VAL A 90 10.36 10.45 9.05
CA VAL A 90 10.68 11.83 8.66
C VAL A 90 9.46 12.73 8.83
N PHE A 91 8.29 12.28 8.41
CA PHE A 91 7.06 13.06 8.57
C PHE A 91 6.73 13.28 10.05
N ASP A 92 6.79 12.24 10.88
CA ASP A 92 6.53 12.33 12.31
C ASP A 92 7.50 13.30 13.00
N ALA A 93 8.80 13.16 12.73
CA ALA A 93 9.83 13.98 13.35
C ALA A 93 9.74 15.47 12.99
N LEU A 94 9.38 15.80 11.75
CA LEU A 94 9.45 17.18 11.24
C LEU A 94 8.10 17.87 11.15
N PHE A 95 7.02 17.16 10.90
CA PHE A 95 5.75 17.76 10.49
C PHE A 95 4.53 17.35 11.31
N ALA A 96 4.57 16.27 12.11
CA ALA A 96 3.41 15.77 12.84
C ALA A 96 2.77 16.82 13.77
N ARG A 97 3.59 17.75 14.31
CA ARG A 97 3.14 18.82 15.21
C ARG A 97 2.95 20.18 14.54
N SER A 98 3.24 20.29 13.24
CA SER A 98 3.26 21.59 12.56
C SER A 98 1.88 22.10 12.13
N GLY A 99 0.86 21.21 12.08
CA GLY A 99 -0.44 21.54 11.49
C GLY A 99 -0.37 21.94 10.01
N ASN A 100 0.75 21.69 9.34
CA ASN A 100 0.98 22.09 7.95
C ASN A 100 0.25 21.18 6.98
N LEU A 101 -0.86 21.66 6.46
CA LEU A 101 -1.72 20.93 5.53
C LEU A 101 -0.99 20.51 4.24
N ALA A 102 -0.09 21.39 3.73
CA ALA A 102 0.70 21.07 2.54
C ALA A 102 1.66 19.90 2.79
N ALA A 103 2.28 19.83 4.00
CA ALA A 103 3.15 18.72 4.38
C ALA A 103 2.36 17.40 4.46
N VAL A 104 1.17 17.40 5.06
CA VAL A 104 0.30 16.22 5.13
C VAL A 104 -0.09 15.76 3.72
N THR A 105 -0.51 16.70 2.87
CA THR A 105 -0.91 16.39 1.48
C THR A 105 0.27 15.80 0.69
N LEU A 106 1.44 16.42 0.77
CA LEU A 106 2.65 15.92 0.09
C LEU A 106 3.01 14.51 0.56
N PHE A 107 2.94 14.28 1.87
CA PHE A 107 3.22 12.97 2.44
C PHE A 107 2.23 11.90 1.95
N MET A 108 0.93 12.20 1.89
CA MET A 108 -0.06 11.28 1.34
C MET A 108 0.17 10.98 -0.15
N VAL A 109 0.62 11.97 -0.93
CA VAL A 109 1.01 11.80 -2.33
C VAL A 109 2.25 10.91 -2.45
N LEU A 110 3.26 11.07 -1.59
CA LEU A 110 4.46 10.21 -1.57
C LEU A 110 4.10 8.75 -1.25
N LEU A 111 3.24 8.51 -0.26
CA LEU A 111 2.74 7.17 0.03
C LEU A 111 2.01 6.57 -1.18
N SER A 112 1.28 7.38 -1.94
CA SER A 112 0.59 6.94 -3.14
C SER A 112 1.55 6.55 -4.28
N LEU A 113 2.65 7.28 -4.43
CA LEU A 113 3.72 6.95 -5.39
C LEU A 113 4.36 5.58 -5.07
N ILE A 114 4.64 5.34 -3.79
CA ILE A 114 5.16 4.04 -3.33
C ILE A 114 4.17 2.92 -3.67
N GLN A 115 2.89 3.12 -3.39
CA GLN A 115 1.84 2.13 -3.65
C GLN A 115 1.63 1.86 -5.14
N ALA A 116 1.85 2.85 -6.01
CA ALA A 116 1.76 2.69 -7.46
C ALA A 116 2.73 1.64 -8.02
N VAL A 117 3.86 1.42 -7.35
CA VAL A 117 4.86 0.40 -7.72
C VAL A 117 4.69 -0.88 -6.91
N TYR A 118 4.26 -0.78 -5.64
CA TYR A 118 4.13 -1.91 -4.73
C TYR A 118 3.11 -2.94 -5.23
N GLN A 119 1.90 -2.50 -5.57
CA GLN A 119 0.81 -3.38 -5.98
C GLN A 119 1.11 -4.19 -7.25
N PRO A 120 1.60 -3.59 -8.35
CA PRO A 120 2.01 -4.35 -9.52
C PRO A 120 3.13 -5.36 -9.21
N SER A 121 4.07 -5.01 -8.31
CA SER A 121 5.17 -5.90 -7.91
C SER A 121 4.67 -7.14 -7.17
N VAL A 122 3.68 -6.99 -6.29
CA VAL A 122 3.02 -8.12 -5.61
C VAL A 122 2.34 -9.03 -6.64
N GLN A 123 1.50 -8.47 -7.51
CA GLN A 123 0.76 -9.23 -8.52
C GLN A 123 1.69 -9.97 -9.48
N ALA A 124 2.75 -9.30 -9.93
CA ALA A 124 3.77 -9.92 -10.79
C ALA A 124 4.56 -11.03 -10.08
N SER A 125 4.67 -11.01 -8.74
CA SER A 125 5.38 -12.05 -7.97
C SER A 125 4.62 -13.36 -7.87
N VAL A 126 3.28 -13.35 -7.89
CA VAL A 126 2.44 -14.54 -7.68
C VAL A 126 2.81 -15.70 -8.62
N PRO A 127 2.96 -15.50 -9.95
CA PRO A 127 3.28 -16.61 -10.85
C PRO A 127 4.65 -17.24 -10.63
N THR A 128 5.55 -16.57 -9.91
CA THR A 128 6.89 -17.10 -9.61
C THR A 128 6.95 -17.84 -8.27
N LEU A 129 5.91 -17.73 -7.44
CA LEU A 129 5.89 -18.26 -6.07
C LEU A 129 4.99 -19.49 -5.92
N VAL A 130 4.06 -19.72 -6.86
CA VAL A 130 3.12 -20.83 -6.82
C VAL A 130 3.09 -21.57 -8.15
N ALA A 131 2.69 -22.84 -8.11
CA ALA A 131 2.49 -23.64 -9.33
C ALA A 131 1.29 -23.11 -10.14
N GLU A 132 1.32 -23.35 -11.46
CA GLU A 132 0.33 -22.83 -12.41
C GLU A 132 -1.11 -23.21 -12.03
N GLU A 133 -1.33 -24.43 -11.55
CA GLU A 133 -2.65 -24.93 -11.10
C GLU A 133 -3.20 -24.18 -9.88
N ARG A 134 -2.35 -23.43 -9.17
CA ARG A 134 -2.69 -22.66 -7.97
C ARG A 134 -2.78 -21.15 -8.18
N LEU A 135 -2.49 -20.66 -9.38
CA LEU A 135 -2.48 -19.22 -9.68
C LEU A 135 -3.82 -18.55 -9.36
N THR A 136 -4.93 -19.15 -9.73
CA THR A 136 -6.26 -18.59 -9.44
C THR A 136 -6.52 -18.46 -7.94
N ALA A 137 -6.16 -19.47 -7.16
CA ALA A 137 -6.33 -19.45 -5.72
C ALA A 137 -5.37 -18.43 -5.07
N ALA A 138 -4.11 -18.33 -5.52
CA ALA A 138 -3.14 -17.37 -5.04
C ALA A 138 -3.56 -15.92 -5.32
N ASN A 139 -4.03 -15.63 -6.53
CA ASN A 139 -4.59 -14.33 -6.87
C ASN A 139 -5.82 -14.00 -6.03
N GLY A 140 -6.68 -15.00 -5.75
CA GLY A 140 -7.80 -14.86 -4.84
C GLY A 140 -7.37 -14.41 -3.44
N VAL A 141 -6.30 -14.98 -2.88
CA VAL A 141 -5.74 -14.58 -1.58
C VAL A 141 -5.26 -13.12 -1.62
N VAL A 142 -4.50 -12.73 -2.65
CA VAL A 142 -4.00 -11.35 -2.82
C VAL A 142 -5.17 -10.35 -2.90
N LEU A 143 -6.20 -10.65 -3.67
CA LEU A 143 -7.39 -9.80 -3.78
C LEU A 143 -8.20 -9.73 -2.48
N GLN A 144 -8.31 -10.84 -1.73
CA GLN A 144 -8.96 -10.86 -0.42
C GLN A 144 -8.23 -9.96 0.57
N VAL A 145 -6.90 -10.00 0.61
CA VAL A 145 -6.09 -9.11 1.46
C VAL A 145 -6.37 -7.64 1.11
N GLN A 146 -6.41 -7.29 -0.18
CA GLN A 146 -6.72 -5.93 -0.63
C GLN A 146 -8.15 -5.51 -0.22
N ALA A 147 -9.14 -6.37 -0.43
CA ALA A 147 -10.53 -6.08 -0.08
C ALA A 147 -10.72 -5.91 1.42
N LEU A 148 -10.13 -6.80 2.25
CA LEU A 148 -10.17 -6.71 3.70
C LEU A 148 -9.48 -5.43 4.20
N THR A 149 -8.36 -5.07 3.62
CA THR A 149 -7.64 -3.84 3.96
C THR A 149 -8.47 -2.60 3.62
N GLY A 150 -9.12 -2.58 2.46
CA GLY A 150 -9.99 -1.49 2.05
C GLY A 150 -11.20 -1.30 2.97
N LEU A 151 -11.73 -2.40 3.52
CA LEU A 151 -12.86 -2.38 4.44
C LEU A 151 -12.45 -2.06 5.88
N LEU A 152 -11.44 -2.75 6.40
CA LEU A 152 -11.05 -2.68 7.81
C LEU A 152 -10.05 -1.55 8.10
N GLY A 153 -9.25 -1.12 7.11
CA GLY A 153 -8.29 -0.04 7.28
C GLY A 153 -8.92 1.26 7.81
N PRO A 154 -9.99 1.77 7.18
CA PRO A 154 -10.71 2.95 7.68
C PRO A 154 -11.30 2.75 9.08
N VAL A 155 -11.82 1.56 9.39
CA VAL A 155 -12.38 1.27 10.72
C VAL A 155 -11.29 1.35 11.79
N LEU A 156 -10.14 0.72 11.55
CA LEU A 156 -9.01 0.72 12.48
C LEU A 156 -8.30 2.09 12.56
N GLY A 157 -8.32 2.86 11.49
CA GLY A 157 -7.73 4.19 11.45
C GLY A 157 -8.62 5.29 12.05
N GLY A 158 -9.88 4.99 12.35
CA GLY A 158 -10.85 5.92 12.95
C GLY A 158 -11.03 5.75 14.46
N ILE A 159 -10.39 4.75 15.07
CA ILE A 159 -10.38 4.50 16.52
C ILE A 159 -9.18 5.21 17.13
#